data_62b0ad112296c1d9e2d908cba6e9454c
#
_entry.id   62b0ad112296c1d9e2d908cba6e9454c
#
_cell.length_a   1.000
_cell.length_b   1.000
_cell.length_c   1.000
_cell.angle_alpha   90.00
_cell.angle_beta   90.00
_cell.angle_gamma   90.00
#
_symmetry.space_group_name_H-M   'P 1'
#
loop_
_entity.id
_entity.type
_entity.pdbx_description
1 polymer ?
#
loop_
_entity_poly.entity_id
_entity_poly.type
_entity_poly.pdbx_seq_one_letter_code
_entity_poly.pdbx_strand_id
1 'polypeptide(L)'
;MPTLAVHGGAGRLDRRARRAEIDAALERALGAGFDAAGGGALDAAVAAVQVLEDDPLFNAGTGAVLTATGGVELDAGVMVAAGLRTGAVAGVTDFANPVELARAVMEDGRHVL
;
A
#
# COMPACT_ATOMS: atom_id res chain seq x y z
N MET A 1 8.56 -18.15 -11.64
CA MET A 1 7.24 -17.57 -11.27
C MET A 1 7.40 -16.75 -10.00
N PRO A 2 7.04 -15.48 -9.99
CA PRO A 2 7.01 -14.71 -8.76
C PRO A 2 5.90 -15.21 -7.83
N THR A 3 6.11 -15.04 -6.53
CA THR A 3 5.06 -15.23 -5.51
C THR A 3 4.69 -13.87 -4.95
N LEU A 4 3.42 -13.57 -4.89
CA LEU A 4 2.89 -12.34 -4.34
C LEU A 4 1.82 -12.66 -3.29
N ALA A 5 1.90 -11.99 -2.16
CA ALA A 5 0.87 -12.02 -1.12
C ALA A 5 0.43 -10.60 -0.79
N VAL A 6 -0.86 -10.39 -0.58
CA VAL A 6 -1.41 -9.12 -0.14
C VAL A 6 -2.18 -9.29 1.17
N HIS A 7 -2.14 -8.27 2.01
CA HIS A 7 -2.86 -8.22 3.28
C HIS A 7 -3.63 -6.90 3.37
N GLY A 8 -4.93 -6.96 3.55
CA GLY A 8 -5.83 -5.80 3.57
C GLY A 8 -6.03 -5.17 4.96
N GLY A 9 -5.25 -5.56 5.95
CA GLY A 9 -5.36 -5.07 7.31
C GLY A 9 -6.14 -6.01 8.24
N ALA A 10 -6.07 -5.73 9.54
CA ALA A 10 -6.70 -6.53 10.61
C ALA A 10 -7.73 -5.74 11.43
N GLY A 11 -8.15 -4.58 10.93
CA GLY A 11 -9.15 -3.73 11.58
C GLY A 11 -10.55 -4.33 11.61
N ARG A 12 -11.46 -3.65 12.31
CA ARG A 12 -12.89 -4.00 12.36
C ARG A 12 -13.58 -3.65 11.04
N LEU A 13 -13.57 -4.60 10.12
CA LEU A 13 -14.55 -4.61 9.04
C LEU A 13 -15.66 -5.60 9.45
N ASP A 14 -16.89 -5.32 9.09
CA ASP A 14 -17.91 -6.37 9.13
C ASP A 14 -17.60 -7.38 8.01
N ARG A 15 -16.64 -8.24 8.34
CA ARG A 15 -16.03 -9.19 7.40
C ARG A 15 -17.02 -10.17 6.81
N ARG A 16 -18.13 -10.45 7.53
CA ARG A 16 -19.14 -11.38 7.04
C ARG A 16 -20.04 -10.76 5.99
N ALA A 17 -20.49 -9.51 6.24
CA ALA A 17 -21.37 -8.81 5.32
C ALA A 17 -20.65 -8.35 4.04
N ARG A 18 -19.34 -8.06 4.12
CA ARG A 18 -18.54 -7.51 3.01
C ARG A 18 -17.48 -8.46 2.45
N ARG A 19 -17.56 -9.74 2.76
CA ARG A 19 -16.55 -10.73 2.35
C ARG A 19 -16.27 -10.73 0.86
N ALA A 20 -17.31 -10.76 0.04
CA ALA A 20 -17.18 -10.80 -1.41
C ALA A 20 -16.53 -9.53 -1.98
N GLU A 21 -16.85 -8.37 -1.42
CA GLU A 21 -16.22 -7.10 -1.82
C GLU A 21 -14.74 -7.07 -1.46
N ILE A 22 -14.40 -7.54 -0.26
CA ILE A 22 -13.00 -7.61 0.21
C ILE A 22 -12.20 -8.58 -0.66
N ASP A 23 -12.71 -9.79 -0.90
CA ASP A 23 -12.04 -10.79 -1.72
C ASP A 23 -11.80 -10.25 -3.14
N ALA A 24 -12.80 -9.60 -3.77
CA ALA A 24 -12.66 -9.00 -5.09
C ALA A 24 -11.63 -7.85 -5.10
N ALA A 25 -11.56 -7.05 -4.05
CA ALA A 25 -10.57 -5.97 -3.94
C ALA A 25 -9.13 -6.53 -3.78
N LEU A 26 -8.95 -7.57 -2.98
CA LEU A 26 -7.66 -8.25 -2.84
C LEU A 26 -7.23 -8.94 -4.15
N GLU A 27 -8.17 -9.52 -4.89
CA GLU A 27 -7.89 -10.09 -6.21
C GLU A 27 -7.43 -9.01 -7.21
N ARG A 28 -8.05 -7.83 -7.20
CA ARG A 28 -7.60 -6.69 -8.03
C ARG A 28 -6.18 -6.26 -7.67
N ALA A 29 -5.86 -6.18 -6.37
CA ALA A 29 -4.52 -5.83 -5.92
C ALA A 29 -3.48 -6.87 -6.35
N LEU A 30 -3.79 -8.16 -6.22
CA LEU A 30 -2.94 -9.25 -6.72
C LEU A 30 -2.75 -9.16 -8.24
N GLY A 31 -3.83 -8.92 -8.99
CA GLY A 31 -3.76 -8.76 -10.45
C GLY A 31 -2.82 -7.64 -10.87
N ALA A 32 -2.98 -6.45 -10.29
CA ALA A 32 -2.11 -5.31 -10.55
C ALA A 32 -0.64 -5.60 -10.21
N GLY A 33 -0.39 -6.27 -9.09
CA GLY A 33 0.96 -6.67 -8.70
C GLY A 33 1.58 -7.67 -9.68
N PHE A 34 0.84 -8.67 -10.13
CA PHE A 34 1.33 -9.63 -11.13
C PHE A 34 1.59 -8.97 -12.48
N ASP A 35 0.75 -8.05 -12.93
CA ASP A 35 0.95 -7.30 -14.18
C ASP A 35 2.23 -6.45 -14.11
N ALA A 36 2.57 -5.91 -12.96
CA ALA A 36 3.78 -5.14 -12.73
C ALA A 36 5.04 -5.99 -12.45
N ALA A 37 4.91 -7.30 -12.25
CA ALA A 37 6.00 -8.17 -11.81
C ALA A 37 7.17 -8.27 -12.81
N GLY A 38 6.97 -7.90 -14.07
CA GLY A 38 8.05 -7.78 -15.07
C GLY A 38 9.11 -6.75 -14.71
N GLY A 39 8.78 -5.74 -13.92
CA GLY A 39 9.70 -4.74 -13.36
C GLY A 39 10.41 -5.17 -12.07
N GLY A 40 10.02 -6.31 -11.50
CA GLY A 40 10.61 -6.86 -10.29
C GLY A 40 9.67 -6.85 -9.09
N ALA A 41 10.15 -7.37 -7.96
CA ALA A 41 9.35 -7.54 -6.76
C ALA A 41 8.85 -6.21 -6.17
N LEU A 42 9.66 -5.15 -6.23
CA LEU A 42 9.26 -3.83 -5.74
C LEU A 42 8.10 -3.26 -6.56
N ASP A 43 8.19 -3.32 -7.90
CA ASP A 43 7.13 -2.82 -8.78
C ASP A 43 5.82 -3.59 -8.54
N ALA A 44 5.91 -4.91 -8.37
CA ALA A 44 4.76 -5.74 -8.03
C ALA A 44 4.11 -5.33 -6.69
N ALA A 45 4.92 -5.15 -5.66
CA ALA A 45 4.44 -4.76 -4.33
C ALA A 45 3.81 -3.36 -4.33
N VAL A 46 4.46 -2.38 -4.96
CA VAL A 46 3.97 -1.00 -5.06
C VAL A 46 2.65 -0.96 -5.82
N ALA A 47 2.55 -1.64 -6.98
CA ALA A 47 1.32 -1.68 -7.76
C ALA A 47 0.15 -2.31 -6.98
N ALA A 48 0.41 -3.39 -6.23
CA ALA A 48 -0.62 -4.00 -5.39
C ALA A 48 -1.08 -3.05 -4.26
N VAL A 49 -0.15 -2.36 -3.60
CA VAL A 49 -0.46 -1.42 -2.51
C VAL A 49 -1.25 -0.23 -3.03
N GLN A 50 -0.91 0.32 -4.21
CA GLN A 50 -1.67 1.42 -4.83
C GLN A 50 -3.15 1.08 -5.00
N VAL A 51 -3.47 -0.14 -5.41
CA VAL A 51 -4.87 -0.60 -5.51
C VAL A 51 -5.56 -0.57 -4.14
N LEU A 52 -4.84 -0.97 -3.07
CA LEU A 52 -5.39 -0.92 -1.71
C LEU A 52 -5.54 0.52 -1.20
N GLU A 53 -4.62 1.42 -1.55
CA GLU A 53 -4.70 2.84 -1.19
C GLU A 53 -5.86 3.55 -1.90
N ASP A 54 -6.16 3.18 -3.14
CA ASP A 54 -7.23 3.76 -3.93
C ASP A 54 -8.63 3.23 -3.55
N ASP A 55 -8.69 2.08 -2.89
CA ASP A 55 -9.95 1.42 -2.53
C ASP A 55 -10.45 1.89 -1.15
N PRO A 56 -11.68 2.45 -1.06
CA PRO A 56 -12.24 2.92 0.21
C PRO A 56 -12.52 1.82 1.24
N LEU A 57 -12.42 0.55 0.87
CA LEU A 57 -12.55 -0.58 1.81
C LEU A 57 -11.40 -0.68 2.80
N PHE A 58 -10.23 -0.12 2.48
CA PHE A 58 -9.02 -0.27 3.27
C PHE A 58 -8.60 1.04 3.93
N ASN A 59 -8.09 0.94 5.15
CA ASN A 59 -7.49 2.07 5.86
C ASN A 59 -6.04 2.30 5.36
N ALA A 60 -5.91 2.74 4.11
CA ALA A 60 -4.59 2.88 3.47
C ALA A 60 -4.43 4.18 2.67
N GLY A 61 -5.51 4.79 2.25
CA GLY A 61 -5.50 6.01 1.45
C GLY A 61 -6.90 6.60 1.38
N THR A 62 -7.64 6.34 0.31
CA THR A 62 -9.01 6.83 0.11
C THR A 62 -9.96 6.42 1.25
N GLY A 63 -9.78 5.23 1.82
CA GLY A 63 -10.56 4.72 2.96
C GLY A 63 -9.92 4.99 4.32
N ALA A 64 -8.93 5.87 4.43
CA ALA A 64 -8.25 6.14 5.68
C ALA A 64 -9.19 6.67 6.77
N VAL A 65 -8.98 6.20 8.00
CA VAL A 65 -9.68 6.73 9.16
C VAL A 65 -9.23 8.17 9.44
N LEU A 66 -10.15 8.98 9.96
CA LEU A 66 -9.84 10.37 10.29
C LEU A 66 -9.03 10.46 11.58
N THR A 67 -8.15 11.45 11.64
CA THR A 67 -7.46 11.84 12.87
C THR A 67 -8.46 12.46 13.87
N ALA A 68 -8.04 12.66 15.12
CA ALA A 68 -8.86 13.31 16.14
C ALA A 68 -9.33 14.72 15.75
N THR A 69 -8.61 15.40 14.85
CA THR A 69 -8.95 16.73 14.35
C THR A 69 -9.75 16.71 13.04
N GLY A 70 -10.13 15.53 12.55
CA GLY A 70 -10.92 15.33 11.33
C GLY A 70 -10.13 15.38 10.03
N GLY A 71 -8.80 15.37 10.09
CA GLY A 71 -7.93 15.29 8.92
C GLY A 71 -7.60 13.85 8.53
N VAL A 72 -6.89 13.69 7.42
CA VAL A 72 -6.32 12.42 6.97
C VAL A 72 -4.80 12.52 7.02
N GLU A 73 -4.17 11.55 7.66
CA GLU A 73 -2.72 11.37 7.67
C GLU A 73 -2.40 9.94 7.25
N LEU A 74 -1.49 9.79 6.32
CA LEU A 74 -1.12 8.52 5.71
C LEU A 74 0.33 8.18 5.99
N ASP A 75 0.60 6.92 6.23
CA ASP A 75 1.94 6.36 6.40
C ASP A 75 2.16 5.26 5.35
N ALA A 76 3.38 5.15 4.87
CA ALA A 76 3.75 4.06 3.98
C ALA A 76 5.23 3.69 4.14
N GLY A 77 5.58 2.46 3.77
CA GLY A 77 6.95 2.00 3.75
C GLY A 77 7.18 0.95 2.67
N VAL A 78 8.40 0.92 2.17
CA VAL A 78 8.87 -0.12 1.25
C VAL A 78 10.23 -0.66 1.71
N MET A 79 10.47 -1.91 1.42
CA MET A 79 11.75 -2.57 1.69
C MET A 79 12.12 -3.51 0.56
N VAL A 80 13.39 -3.51 0.18
CA VAL A 80 13.97 -4.44 -0.78
C VAL A 80 15.09 -5.23 -0.11
N ALA A 81 15.01 -6.56 -0.18
CA ALA A 81 16.00 -7.45 0.44
C ALA A 81 17.40 -7.24 -0.13
N ALA A 82 17.53 -7.02 -1.43
CA ALA A 82 18.81 -6.71 -2.06
C ALA A 82 19.38 -5.39 -1.52
N GLY A 83 20.44 -5.48 -0.74
CA GLY A 83 21.08 -4.34 -0.08
C GLY A 83 20.30 -3.79 1.13
N LEU A 84 19.25 -4.48 1.58
CA LEU A 84 18.40 -4.06 2.72
C LEU A 84 17.94 -2.61 2.62
N ARG A 85 17.60 -2.16 1.41
CA ARG A 85 17.16 -0.79 1.17
C ARG A 85 15.73 -0.60 1.64
N THR A 86 15.49 0.50 2.33
CA THR A 86 14.18 0.86 2.85
C THR A 86 13.87 2.33 2.56
N GLY A 87 12.59 2.65 2.50
CA GLY A 87 12.09 4.01 2.47
C GLY A 87 10.72 4.05 3.12
N ALA A 88 10.44 5.11 3.85
CA ALA A 88 9.17 5.31 4.53
C ALA A 88 8.74 6.76 4.50
N VAL A 89 7.46 7.00 4.71
CA VAL A 89 6.87 8.32 4.94
C VAL A 89 5.80 8.20 6.03
N ALA A 90 5.64 9.27 6.80
CA ALA A 90 4.63 9.33 7.86
C ALA A 90 3.94 10.70 7.86
N GLY A 91 2.66 10.72 8.25
CA GLY A 91 1.88 11.95 8.36
C GLY A 91 1.64 12.66 7.03
N VAL A 92 1.56 11.93 5.94
CA VAL A 92 1.30 12.49 4.60
C VAL A 92 -0.14 12.96 4.49
N THR A 93 -0.36 14.22 4.14
CA THR A 93 -1.70 14.82 4.10
C THR A 93 -2.24 15.09 2.70
N ASP A 94 -1.37 15.40 1.74
CA ASP A 94 -1.76 15.93 0.43
C ASP A 94 -1.30 15.06 -0.75
N PHE A 95 -1.19 13.76 -0.52
CA PHE A 95 -0.74 12.83 -1.57
C PHE A 95 -1.54 11.52 -1.52
N ALA A 96 -2.12 11.12 -2.66
CA ALA A 96 -3.07 10.01 -2.70
C ALA A 96 -2.43 8.62 -2.49
N ASN A 97 -1.21 8.42 -2.99
CA ASN A 97 -0.53 7.13 -2.94
C ASN A 97 0.81 7.24 -2.19
N PRO A 98 0.79 7.26 -0.85
CA PRO A 98 2.00 7.44 -0.04
C PRO A 98 3.07 6.37 -0.27
N VAL A 99 2.71 5.18 -0.76
CA VAL A 99 3.69 4.14 -1.13
C VAL A 99 4.67 4.62 -2.21
N GLU A 100 4.23 5.47 -3.12
CA GLU A 100 5.09 6.09 -4.14
C GLU A 100 6.12 7.04 -3.51
N LEU A 101 5.71 7.81 -2.51
CA LEU A 101 6.63 8.67 -1.77
C LEU A 101 7.65 7.85 -0.99
N ALA A 102 7.22 6.78 -0.34
CA ALA A 102 8.11 5.85 0.36
C ALA A 102 9.14 5.24 -0.60
N ARG A 103 8.72 4.86 -1.80
CA ARG A 103 9.61 4.40 -2.87
C ARG A 103 10.62 5.48 -3.25
N ALA A 104 10.17 6.71 -3.47
CA ALA A 104 11.05 7.83 -3.83
C ALA A 104 12.10 8.10 -2.74
N VAL A 105 11.74 8.03 -1.47
CA VAL A 105 12.67 8.15 -0.33
C VAL A 105 13.73 7.06 -0.39
N MET A 106 13.32 5.80 -0.62
CA MET A 106 14.26 4.69 -0.75
C MET A 106 15.21 4.85 -1.93
N GLU A 107 14.71 5.29 -3.09
CA GLU A 107 15.49 5.47 -4.31
C GLU A 107 16.46 6.64 -4.19
N ASP A 108 16.11 7.72 -3.51
CA ASP A 108 17.00 8.85 -3.19
C ASP A 108 18.17 8.41 -2.29
N GLY A 109 17.93 7.51 -1.34
CA GLY A 109 18.96 6.83 -0.56
C GLY A 109 19.65 7.67 0.51
N ARG A 110 19.31 8.94 0.68
CA ARG A 110 19.91 9.84 1.70
C ARG A 110 19.28 9.65 3.07
N HIS A 111 18.00 9.29 3.11
CA HIS A 111 17.21 9.10 4.31
C HIS A 111 16.39 7.80 4.19
N VAL A 112 15.89 7.33 5.33
CA VAL A 112 14.96 6.18 5.40
C VAL A 112 13.52 6.66 5.55
N LEU A 113 13.33 7.81 6.21
CA LEU A 113 12.04 8.45 6.51
C LEU A 113 12.12 9.92 6.21
#